data_42b95f09bb64e7592460fa0018e6b940
#
_entry.id   42b95f09bb64e7592460fa0018e6b940
#
_cell.length_a   1.000
_cell.length_b   1.000
_cell.length_c   1.000
_cell.angle_alpha   90.00
_cell.angle_beta   90.00
_cell.angle_gamma   90.00
#
_symmetry.space_group_name_H-M   'P 1'
#
loop_
_entity.id
_entity.type
_entity.pdbx_description
1 polymer ?
#
loop_
_entity_poly.entity_id
_entity_poly.type
_entity_poly.pdbx_seq_one_letter_code
_entity_poly.pdbx_strand_id
1 'polypeptide(L)'
;AEKELTLSVYQNRRWDCDFLTVKEILAQGLLGRLVEFESTFPRYRNFIKPNTWKETGENGGGLTYNLGAHVIDQAVQLFGMPEAVFADIATLRTGGKVDDYFIIHLMKPARMPEVKITLKASYLMCENEPRFVLHGTEGSYVKYGLDPQEADLTKGMLPDTPHWGEEDESQWGILHTETDGNVVRKPYPTLPGNYAAFYENIYQHIRNGAVLQSDACG
;
A
#
# COMPACT_ATOMS: atom_id res chain seq x y z
N ALA A 1 -18.34 29.11 -16.73
CA ALA A 1 -19.16 28.01 -16.22
C ALA A 1 -18.21 26.87 -15.85
N GLU A 2 -18.11 26.55 -14.60
CA GLU A 2 -17.40 25.37 -14.14
C GLU A 2 -18.12 24.15 -14.74
N LYS A 3 -17.36 23.31 -15.43
CA LYS A 3 -17.88 22.06 -15.95
C LYS A 3 -17.96 21.10 -14.79
N GLU A 4 -19.13 20.55 -14.52
CA GLU A 4 -19.32 19.43 -13.57
C GLU A 4 -18.70 18.16 -14.16
N LEU A 5 -17.37 18.04 -14.03
CA LEU A 5 -16.61 16.88 -14.50
C LEU A 5 -16.17 16.03 -13.32
N THR A 6 -16.27 14.74 -13.47
CA THR A 6 -15.72 13.77 -12.51
C THR A 6 -14.21 13.66 -12.72
N LEU A 7 -13.45 13.86 -11.64
CA LEU A 7 -12.02 13.58 -11.58
C LEU A 7 -11.76 12.50 -10.53
N SER A 8 -11.18 11.39 -10.95
CA SER A 8 -10.77 10.32 -10.05
C SER A 8 -9.28 10.03 -10.23
N VAL A 9 -8.57 9.83 -9.12
CA VAL A 9 -7.15 9.49 -9.11
C VAL A 9 -7.00 7.97 -9.06
N TYR A 10 -6.15 7.40 -9.92
CA TYR A 10 -5.98 5.95 -10.00
C TYR A 10 -5.14 5.39 -8.83
N GLN A 11 -5.72 5.40 -7.63
CA GLN A 11 -5.14 4.78 -6.43
C GLN A 11 -5.48 3.28 -6.38
N ASN A 12 -5.09 2.55 -7.43
CA ASN A 12 -5.42 1.14 -7.62
C ASN A 12 -4.96 0.23 -6.47
N ARG A 13 -3.89 0.60 -5.76
CA ARG A 13 -3.37 -0.20 -4.64
C ARG A 13 -4.25 -0.21 -3.39
N ARG A 14 -5.35 0.52 -3.39
CA ARG A 14 -6.44 0.33 -2.41
C ARG A 14 -7.11 -1.04 -2.55
N TRP A 15 -6.94 -1.70 -3.71
CA TRP A 15 -7.46 -3.00 -4.05
C TRP A 15 -6.38 -4.06 -4.27
N ASP A 16 -5.17 -3.82 -3.75
CA ASP A 16 -4.15 -4.84 -3.63
C ASP A 16 -4.59 -5.93 -2.64
N CYS A 17 -4.34 -7.19 -2.93
CA CYS A 17 -4.71 -8.34 -2.11
C CYS A 17 -4.15 -8.24 -0.68
N ASP A 18 -2.91 -7.82 -0.56
CA ASP A 18 -2.22 -7.61 0.72
C ASP A 18 -2.86 -6.49 1.55
N PHE A 19 -3.25 -5.38 0.92
CA PHE A 19 -3.90 -4.26 1.60
C PHE A 19 -5.35 -4.58 2.00
N LEU A 20 -6.12 -5.27 1.15
CA LEU A 20 -7.46 -5.75 1.50
C LEU A 20 -7.41 -6.68 2.71
N THR A 21 -6.41 -7.56 2.77
CA THR A 21 -6.19 -8.47 3.90
C THR A 21 -5.83 -7.71 5.18
N VAL A 22 -4.98 -6.69 5.10
CA VAL A 22 -4.68 -5.80 6.24
C VAL A 22 -5.95 -5.13 6.76
N LYS A 23 -6.80 -4.61 5.87
CA LYS A 23 -8.09 -4.01 6.27
C LYS A 23 -8.98 -5.00 7.00
N GLU A 24 -9.06 -6.23 6.50
CA GLU A 24 -9.85 -7.31 7.10
C GLU A 24 -9.34 -7.69 8.51
N ILE A 25 -8.02 -7.88 8.67
CA ILE A 25 -7.40 -8.20 9.97
C ILE A 25 -7.68 -7.11 11.01
N LEU A 26 -7.58 -5.83 10.61
CA LEU A 26 -7.87 -4.70 11.48
C LEU A 26 -9.37 -4.60 11.80
N ALA A 27 -10.25 -4.84 10.84
CA ALA A 27 -11.70 -4.82 11.04
C ALA A 27 -12.19 -5.93 11.97
N GLN A 28 -11.56 -7.10 11.92
CA GLN A 28 -11.85 -8.22 12.81
C GLN A 28 -11.23 -8.06 14.20
N GLY A 29 -10.37 -7.06 14.43
CA GLY A 29 -9.73 -6.83 15.72
C GLY A 29 -8.74 -7.94 16.13
N LEU A 30 -8.22 -8.72 15.20
CA LEU A 30 -7.40 -9.92 15.47
C LEU A 30 -6.08 -9.63 16.21
N LEU A 31 -5.64 -8.39 16.22
CA LEU A 31 -4.39 -7.96 16.86
C LEU A 31 -4.63 -7.23 18.20
N GLY A 32 -5.90 -7.14 18.66
CA GLY A 32 -6.25 -6.24 19.74
C GLY A 32 -6.08 -4.77 19.32
N ARG A 33 -5.66 -3.90 20.24
CA ARG A 33 -5.36 -2.50 19.92
C ARG A 33 -4.05 -2.42 19.10
N LEU A 34 -4.12 -1.90 17.89
CA LEU A 34 -2.92 -1.70 17.06
C LEU A 34 -1.96 -0.68 17.72
N VAL A 35 -0.69 -1.01 17.73
CA VAL A 35 0.40 -0.19 18.31
C VAL A 35 1.35 0.32 17.23
N GLU A 36 1.65 -0.52 16.24
CA GLU A 36 2.61 -0.21 15.19
C GLU A 36 2.13 -0.74 13.84
N PHE A 37 2.35 0.07 12.82
CA PHE A 37 2.10 -0.26 11.43
C PHE A 37 3.29 0.15 10.59
N GLU A 38 3.88 -0.82 9.90
CA GLU A 38 4.92 -0.57 8.91
C GLU A 38 4.46 -1.01 7.53
N SER A 39 4.73 -0.18 6.52
CA SER A 39 4.49 -0.49 5.13
C SER A 39 5.76 -0.21 4.33
N THR A 40 6.39 -1.27 3.83
CA THR A 40 7.61 -1.16 3.02
C THR A 40 7.33 -1.57 1.58
N PHE A 41 7.88 -0.81 0.64
CA PHE A 41 7.87 -1.19 -0.76
C PHE A 41 9.29 -1.56 -1.20
N PRO A 42 9.70 -2.83 -1.00
CA PRO A 42 11.06 -3.25 -1.29
C PRO A 42 11.28 -3.37 -2.80
N ARG A 43 12.39 -2.82 -3.27
CA ARG A 43 12.80 -2.97 -4.66
C ARG A 43 14.33 -2.88 -4.79
N TYR A 44 14.90 -3.71 -5.66
CA TYR A 44 16.30 -3.58 -6.02
C TYR A 44 16.46 -3.12 -7.47
N ARG A 45 17.04 -1.94 -7.66
CA ARG A 45 17.33 -1.33 -8.96
C ARG A 45 18.54 -0.40 -8.82
N ASN A 46 19.72 -0.96 -8.76
CA ASN A 46 20.96 -0.19 -8.62
C ASN A 46 21.46 0.36 -9.98
N PHE A 47 20.56 0.97 -10.75
CA PHE A 47 20.89 1.67 -12.01
C PHE A 47 19.80 2.71 -12.29
N ILE A 48 20.15 3.74 -13.07
CA ILE A 48 19.21 4.75 -13.54
C ILE A 48 18.58 4.26 -14.84
N LYS A 49 17.26 4.10 -14.86
CA LYS A 49 16.53 3.67 -16.06
C LYS A 49 16.54 4.80 -17.09
N PRO A 50 17.10 4.59 -18.30
CA PRO A 50 17.11 5.63 -19.33
C PRO A 50 15.70 5.88 -19.90
N ASN A 51 15.51 7.05 -20.49
CA ASN A 51 14.32 7.42 -21.25
C ASN A 51 13.00 7.31 -20.48
N THR A 52 13.02 7.68 -19.21
CA THR A 52 11.80 7.77 -18.38
C THR A 52 11.76 9.07 -17.61
N TRP A 53 10.63 9.75 -17.63
CA TRP A 53 10.37 10.97 -16.87
C TRP A 53 10.53 10.74 -15.35
N LYS A 54 10.34 9.52 -14.87
CA LYS A 54 10.47 9.14 -13.47
C LYS A 54 11.89 9.32 -12.90
N GLU A 55 12.90 9.45 -13.75
CA GLU A 55 14.33 9.61 -13.38
C GLU A 55 14.93 10.97 -13.80
N THR A 56 14.13 11.88 -14.37
CA THR A 56 14.67 13.11 -14.97
C THR A 56 14.74 14.31 -14.03
N GLY A 57 14.10 14.27 -12.87
CA GLY A 57 13.99 15.42 -11.96
C GLY A 57 12.93 16.45 -12.36
N GLU A 58 12.15 16.16 -13.39
CA GLU A 58 10.96 16.94 -13.75
C GLU A 58 9.81 16.66 -12.79
N ASN A 59 8.76 17.49 -12.86
CA ASN A 59 7.62 17.38 -11.94
C ASN A 59 7.02 15.96 -11.92
N GLY A 60 6.93 15.39 -10.72
CA GLY A 60 6.36 14.06 -10.49
C GLY A 60 7.36 12.91 -10.63
N GLY A 61 8.65 13.17 -10.84
CA GLY A 61 9.71 12.16 -10.79
C GLY A 61 10.04 11.72 -9.36
N GLY A 62 10.80 10.63 -9.23
CA GLY A 62 11.28 10.09 -7.96
C GLY A 62 10.41 9.01 -7.34
N LEU A 63 10.97 8.37 -6.33
CA LEU A 63 10.36 7.24 -5.64
C LEU A 63 9.17 7.68 -4.78
N THR A 64 9.29 8.85 -4.14
CA THR A 64 8.22 9.41 -3.29
C THR A 64 6.95 9.66 -4.09
N TYR A 65 7.06 10.24 -5.30
CA TYR A 65 5.90 10.37 -6.19
C TYR A 65 5.39 9.04 -6.73
N ASN A 66 6.29 8.12 -7.08
CA ASN A 66 5.92 6.88 -7.75
C ASN A 66 5.34 5.83 -6.80
N LEU A 67 5.99 5.56 -5.67
CA LEU A 67 5.56 4.56 -4.68
C LEU A 67 5.04 5.19 -3.39
N GLY A 68 5.60 6.32 -2.99
CA GLY A 68 5.16 7.04 -1.79
C GLY A 68 3.70 7.42 -1.86
N ALA A 69 3.20 7.88 -3.02
CA ALA A 69 1.79 8.20 -3.22
C ALA A 69 0.87 7.04 -2.82
N HIS A 70 1.26 5.79 -3.15
CA HIS A 70 0.46 4.61 -2.81
C HIS A 70 0.52 4.24 -1.33
N VAL A 71 1.72 4.19 -0.73
CA VAL A 71 1.84 3.79 0.69
C VAL A 71 1.28 4.85 1.63
N ILE A 72 1.37 6.13 1.27
CA ILE A 72 0.75 7.23 2.00
C ILE A 72 -0.77 7.13 1.90
N ASP A 73 -1.31 6.94 0.69
CA ASP A 73 -2.74 6.76 0.47
C ASP A 73 -3.30 5.60 1.28
N GLN A 74 -2.66 4.43 1.24
CA GLN A 74 -3.05 3.26 2.03
C GLN A 74 -3.06 3.58 3.54
N ALA A 75 -2.04 4.25 4.05
CA ALA A 75 -1.98 4.62 5.47
C ALA A 75 -3.09 5.64 5.85
N VAL A 76 -3.32 6.65 5.01
CA VAL A 76 -4.39 7.64 5.23
C VAL A 76 -5.78 6.97 5.17
N GLN A 77 -5.98 6.00 4.27
CA GLN A 77 -7.22 5.23 4.22
C GLN A 77 -7.49 4.45 5.52
N LEU A 78 -6.47 3.89 6.16
CA LEU A 78 -6.62 3.14 7.42
C LEU A 78 -6.78 4.09 8.62
N PHE A 79 -5.90 5.07 8.72
CA PHE A 79 -5.68 5.82 9.95
C PHE A 79 -6.15 7.28 9.91
N GLY A 80 -6.56 7.79 8.76
CA GLY A 80 -6.91 9.19 8.54
C GLY A 80 -5.66 10.08 8.43
N MET A 81 -5.88 11.37 8.23
CA MET A 81 -4.82 12.36 8.08
C MET A 81 -3.98 12.47 9.35
N PRO A 82 -2.64 12.51 9.24
CA PRO A 82 -1.77 12.73 10.39
C PRO A 82 -1.75 14.20 10.82
N GLU A 83 -1.49 14.46 12.11
CA GLU A 83 -1.29 15.81 12.64
C GLU A 83 0.08 16.38 12.22
N ALA A 84 1.09 15.50 12.11
CA ALA A 84 2.43 15.85 11.68
C ALA A 84 3.10 14.72 10.90
N VAL A 85 4.09 15.08 10.10
CA VAL A 85 4.90 14.15 9.29
C VAL A 85 6.37 14.44 9.53
N PHE A 86 7.15 13.39 9.77
CA PHE A 86 8.60 13.42 9.68
C PHE A 86 9.03 12.56 8.49
N ALA A 87 9.92 13.07 7.64
CA ALA A 87 10.39 12.34 6.47
C ALA A 87 11.90 12.51 6.27
N ASP A 88 12.58 11.40 5.97
CA ASP A 88 13.92 11.37 5.40
C ASP A 88 13.82 10.87 3.96
N ILE A 89 14.16 11.74 3.03
CA ILE A 89 14.06 11.49 1.58
C ILE A 89 15.42 11.77 0.97
N ALA A 90 15.95 10.81 0.21
CA ALA A 90 17.31 10.89 -0.31
C ALA A 90 17.45 10.34 -1.73
N THR A 91 18.49 10.82 -2.43
CA THR A 91 19.00 10.24 -3.68
C THR A 91 20.29 9.51 -3.37
N LEU A 92 20.27 8.19 -3.36
CA LEU A 92 21.37 7.32 -2.92
C LEU A 92 22.10 6.65 -4.08
N ARG A 93 21.42 6.42 -5.21
CA ARG A 93 22.05 5.79 -6.41
C ARG A 93 23.01 6.75 -7.08
N THR A 94 24.17 6.24 -7.49
CA THR A 94 25.16 7.03 -8.22
C THR A 94 24.56 7.58 -9.53
N GLY A 95 24.66 8.90 -9.72
CA GLY A 95 24.13 9.59 -10.88
C GLY A 95 22.61 9.82 -10.87
N GLY A 96 21.92 9.49 -9.76
CA GLY A 96 20.51 9.82 -9.55
C GLY A 96 20.23 11.32 -9.57
N LYS A 97 19.08 11.72 -10.11
CA LYS A 97 18.61 13.12 -10.17
C LYS A 97 17.33 13.33 -9.38
N VAL A 98 16.73 12.24 -8.91
CA VAL A 98 15.49 12.21 -8.13
C VAL A 98 15.67 11.32 -6.92
N ASP A 99 14.80 11.44 -5.93
CA ASP A 99 14.81 10.58 -4.76
C ASP A 99 14.58 9.10 -5.15
N ASP A 100 15.27 8.23 -4.47
CA ASP A 100 15.20 6.77 -4.62
C ASP A 100 15.18 6.02 -3.28
N TYR A 101 15.01 6.78 -2.21
CA TYR A 101 14.85 6.33 -0.85
C TYR A 101 13.92 7.28 -0.09
N PHE A 102 13.05 6.72 0.72
CA PHE A 102 12.36 7.47 1.77
C PHE A 102 12.05 6.60 2.99
N ILE A 103 12.04 7.24 4.16
CA ILE A 103 11.32 6.83 5.36
C ILE A 103 10.40 7.99 5.74
N ILE A 104 9.13 7.69 5.98
CA ILE A 104 8.12 8.66 6.39
C ILE A 104 7.43 8.13 7.64
N HIS A 105 7.39 8.94 8.71
CA HIS A 105 6.62 8.67 9.91
C HIS A 105 5.38 9.58 9.92
N LEU A 106 4.20 8.97 10.02
CA LEU A 106 2.96 9.69 10.19
C LEU A 106 2.62 9.73 11.68
N MET A 107 2.49 10.94 12.23
CA MET A 107 2.35 11.17 13.65
C MET A 107 0.92 11.57 14.00
N LYS A 108 0.37 10.94 15.04
CA LYS A 108 -0.99 11.20 15.54
C LYS A 108 -2.05 11.20 14.43
N PRO A 109 -2.25 10.08 13.73
CA PRO A 109 -3.29 9.99 12.71
C PRO A 109 -4.69 10.12 13.34
N ALA A 110 -5.62 10.74 12.63
CA ALA A 110 -6.90 11.20 13.16
C ALA A 110 -7.77 10.09 13.78
N ARG A 111 -7.68 8.85 13.24
CA ARG A 111 -8.51 7.72 13.72
C ARG A 111 -7.84 6.90 14.82
N MET A 112 -6.51 6.87 14.88
CA MET A 112 -5.73 6.08 15.82
C MET A 112 -4.47 6.85 16.28
N PRO A 113 -4.60 7.91 17.08
CA PRO A 113 -3.49 8.85 17.35
C PRO A 113 -2.28 8.22 18.07
N GLU A 114 -2.46 7.07 18.70
CA GLU A 114 -1.40 6.36 19.42
C GLU A 114 -0.55 5.44 18.53
N VAL A 115 -1.06 5.09 17.32
CA VAL A 115 -0.35 4.16 16.42
C VAL A 115 0.92 4.80 15.87
N LYS A 116 2.01 4.03 15.88
CA LYS A 116 3.26 4.40 15.24
C LYS A 116 3.23 3.93 13.80
N ILE A 117 3.32 4.84 12.84
CA ILE A 117 3.24 4.53 11.42
C ILE A 117 4.56 4.84 10.76
N THR A 118 5.15 3.84 10.12
CA THR A 118 6.37 3.95 9.32
C THR A 118 6.11 3.49 7.88
N LEU A 119 6.39 4.35 6.93
CA LEU A 119 6.31 4.06 5.51
C LEU A 119 7.71 4.14 4.90
N LYS A 120 8.12 3.13 4.16
CA LYS A 120 9.49 3.01 3.65
C LYS A 120 9.51 2.51 2.21
N ALA A 121 10.39 3.05 1.39
CA ALA A 121 10.77 2.45 0.12
C ALA A 121 12.21 2.79 -0.24
N SER A 122 12.85 1.91 -0.99
CA SER A 122 14.17 2.15 -1.55
C SER A 122 14.38 1.32 -2.82
N TYR A 123 15.15 1.89 -3.75
CA TYR A 123 15.64 1.12 -4.91
C TYR A 123 16.91 0.30 -4.61
N LEU A 124 17.41 0.30 -3.39
CA LEU A 124 18.61 -0.44 -2.98
C LEU A 124 18.33 -1.57 -1.97
N MET A 125 17.07 -2.01 -1.85
CA MET A 125 16.70 -3.16 -1.05
C MET A 125 16.88 -4.46 -1.86
N CYS A 126 18.06 -5.07 -1.72
CA CYS A 126 18.38 -6.35 -2.38
C CYS A 126 17.77 -7.54 -1.65
N GLU A 127 17.74 -7.48 -0.32
CA GLU A 127 17.04 -8.47 0.51
C GLU A 127 15.56 -8.12 0.65
N ASN A 128 14.74 -9.15 0.76
CA ASN A 128 13.30 -9.01 0.82
C ASN A 128 12.85 -8.61 2.23
N GLU A 129 12.41 -7.37 2.39
CA GLU A 129 11.77 -6.90 3.62
C GLU A 129 10.26 -7.21 3.61
N PRO A 130 9.60 -7.31 4.77
CA PRO A 130 8.15 -7.43 4.82
C PRO A 130 7.46 -6.26 4.11
N ARG A 131 6.42 -6.56 3.34
CA ARG A 131 5.54 -5.56 2.75
C ARG A 131 4.73 -4.83 3.81
N PHE A 132 4.17 -5.59 4.77
CA PHE A 132 3.47 -5.08 5.92
C PHE A 132 3.93 -5.76 7.21
N VAL A 133 4.11 -4.95 8.26
CA VAL A 133 4.29 -5.41 9.65
C VAL A 133 3.28 -4.67 10.51
N LEU A 134 2.43 -5.41 11.20
CA LEU A 134 1.46 -4.89 12.15
C LEU A 134 1.71 -5.52 13.51
N HIS A 135 1.83 -4.70 14.55
CA HIS A 135 1.91 -5.13 15.93
C HIS A 135 0.78 -4.53 16.74
N GLY A 136 0.04 -5.38 17.43
CA GLY A 136 -1.01 -4.99 18.36
C GLY A 136 -0.79 -5.58 19.74
N THR A 137 -1.72 -5.32 20.64
CA THR A 137 -1.62 -5.77 22.05
C THR A 137 -1.84 -7.28 22.22
N GLU A 138 -2.45 -7.94 21.24
CA GLU A 138 -2.82 -9.36 21.28
C GLU A 138 -2.23 -10.18 20.12
N GLY A 139 -1.47 -9.56 19.24
CA GLY A 139 -0.84 -10.27 18.15
C GLY A 139 -0.12 -9.40 17.15
N SER A 140 0.43 -10.08 16.15
CA SER A 140 1.16 -9.47 15.04
C SER A 140 0.76 -10.10 13.71
N TYR A 141 0.85 -9.31 12.64
CA TYR A 141 0.73 -9.79 11.27
C TYR A 141 1.91 -9.34 10.45
N VAL A 142 2.54 -10.27 9.73
CA VAL A 142 3.69 -9.99 8.87
C VAL A 142 3.44 -10.58 7.49
N LYS A 143 3.50 -9.74 6.47
CA LYS A 143 3.27 -10.11 5.07
C LYS A 143 4.51 -9.80 4.24
N TYR A 144 4.94 -10.77 3.44
CA TYR A 144 5.97 -10.58 2.42
C TYR A 144 5.36 -10.61 1.02
N GLY A 145 6.13 -10.17 0.02
CA GLY A 145 5.69 -10.13 -1.37
C GLY A 145 4.75 -8.97 -1.67
N LEU A 146 4.43 -8.80 -2.94
CA LEU A 146 3.57 -7.75 -3.47
C LEU A 146 2.36 -8.39 -4.14
N ASP A 147 1.28 -7.64 -4.27
CA ASP A 147 0.09 -8.00 -5.03
C ASP A 147 0.46 -8.47 -6.44
N PRO A 148 -0.12 -9.59 -6.95
CA PRO A 148 0.23 -10.16 -8.25
C PRO A 148 -0.36 -9.41 -9.45
N GLN A 149 -1.41 -8.60 -9.27
CA GLN A 149 -2.21 -8.04 -10.36
C GLN A 149 -1.38 -7.19 -11.35
N GLU A 150 -0.44 -6.34 -10.84
CA GLU A 150 0.43 -5.53 -11.73
C GLU A 150 1.34 -6.42 -12.59
N ALA A 151 1.89 -7.48 -12.01
CA ALA A 151 2.73 -8.43 -12.72
C ALA A 151 1.94 -9.20 -13.78
N ASP A 152 0.72 -9.59 -13.48
CA ASP A 152 -0.15 -10.34 -14.39
C ASP A 152 -0.66 -9.45 -15.54
N LEU A 153 -1.03 -8.19 -15.27
CA LEU A 153 -1.30 -7.20 -16.33
C LEU A 153 -0.11 -7.03 -17.27
N THR A 154 1.11 -6.99 -16.73
CA THR A 154 2.33 -6.87 -17.55
C THR A 154 2.55 -8.09 -18.44
N LYS A 155 2.08 -9.28 -18.04
CA LYS A 155 2.06 -10.51 -18.84
C LYS A 155 0.91 -10.56 -19.86
N GLY A 156 0.01 -9.56 -19.84
CA GLY A 156 -1.16 -9.49 -20.71
C GLY A 156 -2.38 -10.26 -20.20
N MET A 157 -2.40 -10.68 -18.94
CA MET A 157 -3.60 -11.24 -18.31
C MET A 157 -4.62 -10.12 -18.05
N LEU A 158 -5.89 -10.45 -18.06
CA LEU A 158 -6.98 -9.51 -17.84
C LEU A 158 -7.72 -9.79 -16.51
N PRO A 159 -8.36 -8.78 -15.92
CA PRO A 159 -9.06 -8.93 -14.62
C PRO A 159 -10.27 -9.89 -14.62
N ASP A 160 -10.69 -10.40 -15.77
CA ASP A 160 -11.73 -11.44 -15.92
C ASP A 160 -11.15 -12.87 -16.00
N THR A 161 -9.84 -13.01 -15.93
CA THR A 161 -9.16 -14.30 -15.90
C THR A 161 -9.49 -15.03 -14.57
N PRO A 162 -9.80 -16.35 -14.61
CA PRO A 162 -9.99 -17.14 -13.38
C PRO A 162 -8.80 -16.98 -12.43
N HIS A 163 -9.09 -16.90 -11.12
CA HIS A 163 -8.09 -16.69 -10.06
C HIS A 163 -7.34 -15.36 -10.14
N TRP A 164 -7.92 -14.36 -10.81
CA TRP A 164 -7.37 -13.01 -10.83
C TRP A 164 -7.20 -12.43 -9.43
N GLY A 165 -6.02 -11.86 -9.17
CA GLY A 165 -5.71 -11.21 -7.87
C GLY A 165 -5.50 -12.17 -6.72
N GLU A 166 -5.59 -13.50 -6.93
CA GLU A 166 -5.25 -14.50 -5.94
C GLU A 166 -3.74 -14.72 -5.90
N GLU A 167 -3.22 -15.01 -4.72
CA GLU A 167 -1.83 -15.42 -4.53
C GLU A 167 -1.75 -16.84 -3.97
N ASP A 168 -0.63 -17.50 -4.24
CA ASP A 168 -0.35 -18.84 -3.69
C ASP A 168 -0.25 -18.79 -2.16
N GLU A 169 -0.67 -19.87 -1.50
CA GLU A 169 -0.65 -19.98 -0.03
C GLU A 169 0.76 -19.73 0.56
N SER A 170 1.81 -20.08 -0.17
CA SER A 170 3.20 -19.82 0.25
C SER A 170 3.54 -18.34 0.37
N GLN A 171 2.73 -17.46 -0.22
CA GLN A 171 2.86 -16.01 -0.13
C GLN A 171 1.99 -15.38 0.97
N TRP A 172 1.11 -16.15 1.62
CA TRP A 172 0.26 -15.63 2.67
C TRP A 172 1.05 -15.06 3.85
N GLY A 173 0.54 -14.00 4.44
CA GLY A 173 1.13 -13.42 5.64
C GLY A 173 0.94 -14.33 6.85
N ILE A 174 1.80 -14.16 7.85
CA ILE A 174 1.71 -14.89 9.11
C ILE A 174 0.96 -14.06 10.15
N LEU A 175 -0.12 -14.60 10.65
CA LEU A 175 -0.83 -14.12 11.83
C LEU A 175 -0.31 -14.87 13.05
N HIS A 176 0.16 -14.13 14.05
CA HIS A 176 0.61 -14.64 15.33
C HIS A 176 -0.14 -13.91 16.43
N THR A 177 -1.04 -14.60 17.13
CA THR A 177 -1.86 -14.04 18.21
C THR A 177 -1.63 -14.80 19.51
N GLU A 178 -1.76 -14.07 20.63
CA GLU A 178 -1.76 -14.64 21.96
C GLU A 178 -2.94 -14.05 22.73
N THR A 179 -3.93 -14.90 23.02
CA THR A 179 -5.14 -14.52 23.74
C THR A 179 -5.44 -15.58 24.81
N ASP A 180 -5.59 -15.14 26.07
CA ASP A 180 -5.86 -16.03 27.22
C ASP A 180 -4.87 -17.19 27.36
N GLY A 181 -3.59 -16.94 27.05
CA GLY A 181 -2.54 -17.96 27.11
C GLY A 181 -2.53 -18.93 25.92
N ASN A 182 -3.42 -18.77 24.96
CA ASN A 182 -3.42 -19.54 23.73
C ASN A 182 -2.63 -18.83 22.65
N VAL A 183 -1.54 -19.46 22.20
CA VAL A 183 -0.69 -18.95 21.12
C VAL A 183 -1.09 -19.60 19.79
N VAL A 184 -1.42 -18.80 18.82
CA VAL A 184 -1.70 -19.24 17.45
C VAL A 184 -0.76 -18.56 16.48
N ARG A 185 0.05 -19.30 15.75
CA ARG A 185 0.92 -18.78 14.67
C ARG A 185 0.69 -19.60 13.41
N LYS A 186 0.08 -18.97 12.42
CA LYS A 186 -0.32 -19.66 11.17
C LYS A 186 -0.34 -18.70 9.98
N PRO A 187 -0.25 -19.22 8.74
CA PRO A 187 -0.62 -18.45 7.55
C PRO A 187 -2.06 -17.94 7.68
N TYR A 188 -2.28 -16.70 7.25
CA TYR A 188 -3.60 -16.08 7.15
C TYR A 188 -3.98 -15.94 5.68
N PRO A 189 -5.10 -16.51 5.24
CA PRO A 189 -5.52 -16.46 3.84
C PRO A 189 -5.58 -15.03 3.32
N THR A 190 -4.88 -14.75 2.24
CA THR A 190 -4.91 -13.45 1.59
C THR A 190 -6.19 -13.31 0.77
N LEU A 191 -6.89 -12.18 0.93
CA LEU A 191 -8.05 -11.86 0.11
C LEU A 191 -7.63 -11.59 -1.35
N PRO A 192 -8.41 -11.98 -2.35
CA PRO A 192 -8.10 -11.65 -3.74
C PRO A 192 -8.05 -10.14 -3.98
N GLY A 193 -7.05 -9.68 -4.71
CA GLY A 193 -6.98 -8.30 -5.19
C GLY A 193 -8.03 -8.04 -6.28
N ASN A 194 -8.47 -6.78 -6.43
CA ASN A 194 -9.55 -6.46 -7.37
C ASN A 194 -9.42 -5.06 -7.98
N TYR A 195 -8.51 -4.86 -8.92
CA TYR A 195 -8.37 -3.57 -9.61
C TYR A 195 -9.61 -3.16 -10.43
N ALA A 196 -10.44 -4.11 -10.84
CA ALA A 196 -11.69 -3.81 -11.54
C ALA A 196 -12.67 -3.02 -10.66
N ALA A 197 -12.60 -3.18 -9.33
CA ALA A 197 -13.45 -2.45 -8.38
C ALA A 197 -13.24 -0.92 -8.46
N PHE A 198 -12.06 -0.44 -8.83
CA PHE A 198 -11.84 0.98 -9.10
C PHE A 198 -12.74 1.49 -10.23
N TYR A 199 -12.78 0.78 -11.34
CA TYR A 199 -13.60 1.16 -12.52
C TYR A 199 -15.07 0.99 -12.25
N GLU A 200 -15.46 -0.06 -11.51
CA GLU A 200 -16.85 -0.25 -11.07
C GLU A 200 -17.31 0.91 -10.19
N ASN A 201 -16.48 1.39 -9.27
CA ASN A 201 -16.83 2.56 -8.45
C ASN A 201 -17.03 3.83 -9.30
N ILE A 202 -16.21 4.07 -10.32
CA ILE A 202 -16.40 5.18 -11.26
C ILE A 202 -17.70 5.01 -12.04
N TYR A 203 -17.98 3.81 -12.54
CA TYR A 203 -19.22 3.51 -13.25
C TYR A 203 -20.44 3.79 -12.37
N GLN A 204 -20.45 3.32 -11.14
CA GLN A 204 -21.52 3.54 -10.18
C GLN A 204 -21.67 5.03 -9.82
N HIS A 205 -20.56 5.76 -9.73
CA HIS A 205 -20.62 7.21 -9.52
C HIS A 205 -21.33 7.92 -10.68
N ILE A 206 -20.93 7.64 -11.91
CA ILE A 206 -21.47 8.30 -13.10
C ILE A 206 -22.94 7.92 -13.32
N ARG A 207 -23.32 6.67 -13.08
CA ARG A 207 -24.67 6.15 -13.37
C ARG A 207 -25.66 6.34 -12.24
N ASN A 208 -25.21 6.20 -11.01
CA ASN A 208 -26.07 6.06 -9.84
C ASN A 208 -25.76 7.08 -8.73
N GLY A 209 -24.81 7.99 -8.95
CA GLY A 209 -24.42 9.01 -7.95
C GLY A 209 -23.70 8.43 -6.72
N ALA A 210 -23.10 7.23 -6.83
CA ALA A 210 -22.33 6.66 -5.74
C ALA A 210 -21.13 7.55 -5.38
N VAL A 211 -20.68 7.49 -4.13
CA VAL A 211 -19.50 8.24 -3.68
C VAL A 211 -18.25 7.68 -4.34
N LEU A 212 -17.40 8.56 -4.89
CA LEU A 212 -16.07 8.16 -5.37
C LEU A 212 -15.20 7.73 -4.19
N GLN A 213 -14.59 6.55 -4.32
CA GLN A 213 -13.65 6.05 -3.30
C GLN A 213 -12.26 6.66 -3.44
N SER A 214 -11.93 7.20 -4.61
CA SER A 214 -10.66 7.84 -4.90
C SER A 214 -10.91 9.10 -5.73
N ASP A 215 -11.26 10.18 -5.07
CA ASP A 215 -11.41 11.50 -5.70
C ASP A 215 -10.09 12.30 -5.65
N ALA A 216 -10.10 13.51 -6.21
CA ALA A 216 -8.91 14.37 -6.25
C ALA A 216 -8.68 15.13 -4.93
N CYS A 217 -9.61 15.03 -3.99
CA CYS A 217 -9.55 15.74 -2.71
C CYS A 217 -9.14 14.84 -1.53
N GLY A 218 -9.01 13.52 -1.74
CA GLY A 218 -8.51 12.54 -0.79
C GLY A 218 -9.41 11.39 -0.53
#